data_4afa98df635d4d03de04bbeb725b81ac
#
_entry.id   4afa98df635d4d03de04bbeb725b81ac
#
_cell.length_a   1.000
_cell.length_b   1.000
_cell.length_c   1.000
_cell.angle_alpha   90.00
_cell.angle_beta   90.00
_cell.angle_gamma   90.00
#
_symmetry.space_group_name_H-M   'P 1'
#
loop_
_entity.id
_entity.type
_entity.pdbx_description
1 polymer ?
#
loop_
_entity_poly.entity_id
_entity_poly.type
_entity_poly.pdbx_seq_one_letter_code
_entity_poly.pdbx_strand_id
1 'polypeptide(L)'
;MKKIFLFFLVLFISTGLVIAQQEQTYPPLDKSPMDMSYFPNNYPLLKIQGKITEPLAARVIYSRPQKSGRTIFGELVEYGKVWRMGANEATELELFKHAKIGDKKIPKGRYTLYAIPYEN
;
A
#
# COMPACT_ATOMS: atom_id res chain seq x y z
N MET A 1 -5.06 -31.91 56.71
CA MET A 1 -5.08 -32.57 55.40
C MET A 1 -6.00 -31.89 54.38
N LYS A 2 -7.27 -31.59 54.69
CA LYS A 2 -8.18 -30.94 53.72
C LYS A 2 -7.74 -29.55 53.23
N LYS A 3 -7.07 -28.73 54.04
CA LYS A 3 -6.60 -27.40 53.69
C LYS A 3 -5.38 -27.42 52.73
N ILE A 4 -4.52 -28.42 52.87
CA ILE A 4 -3.35 -28.61 52.01
C ILE A 4 -3.79 -29.02 50.59
N PHE A 5 -4.82 -29.87 50.51
CA PHE A 5 -5.36 -30.31 49.23
C PHE A 5 -6.03 -29.17 48.44
N LEU A 6 -6.69 -28.27 49.15
CA LEU A 6 -7.28 -27.06 48.52
C LEU A 6 -6.21 -26.12 47.99
N PHE A 7 -5.09 -25.98 48.68
CA PHE A 7 -3.96 -25.13 48.22
C PHE A 7 -3.28 -25.68 46.97
N PHE A 8 -3.11 -27.00 46.88
CA PHE A 8 -2.60 -27.63 45.66
C PHE A 8 -3.58 -27.53 44.48
N LEU A 9 -4.88 -27.61 44.75
CA LEU A 9 -5.88 -27.45 43.69
C LEU A 9 -5.88 -26.02 43.11
N VAL A 10 -5.74 -24.98 43.94
CA VAL A 10 -5.66 -23.61 43.50
C VAL A 10 -4.35 -23.33 42.73
N LEU A 11 -3.24 -23.95 43.15
CA LEU A 11 -1.97 -23.84 42.46
C LEU A 11 -2.01 -24.48 41.06
N PHE A 12 -2.76 -25.59 40.91
CA PHE A 12 -2.90 -26.29 39.63
C PHE A 12 -3.80 -25.53 38.65
N ILE A 13 -4.76 -24.76 39.14
CA ILE A 13 -5.64 -23.93 38.28
C ILE A 13 -4.89 -22.67 37.80
N SER A 14 -3.94 -22.16 38.59
CA SER A 14 -3.17 -20.97 38.20
C SER A 14 -2.09 -21.23 37.12
N THR A 15 -1.65 -22.49 36.97
CA THR A 15 -0.68 -22.85 35.92
C THR A 15 -1.29 -23.10 34.55
N GLY A 16 -2.63 -23.27 34.47
CA GLY A 16 -3.35 -23.54 33.22
C GLY A 16 -3.70 -22.30 32.38
N LEU A 17 -3.46 -21.09 32.88
CA LEU A 17 -3.86 -19.84 32.22
C LEU A 17 -2.70 -19.09 31.51
N VAL A 18 -1.53 -19.71 31.41
CA VAL A 18 -0.53 -19.22 30.45
C VAL A 18 -0.89 -19.75 29.07
N ILE A 19 -2.01 -19.28 28.53
CA ILE A 19 -2.26 -19.38 27.08
C ILE A 19 -1.17 -18.58 26.43
N ALA A 20 -0.22 -19.26 25.81
CA ALA A 20 0.80 -18.67 24.99
C ALA A 20 0.14 -17.62 24.08
N GLN A 21 0.51 -16.36 24.23
CA GLN A 21 0.26 -15.38 23.20
C GLN A 21 0.91 -15.95 21.95
N GLN A 22 0.07 -16.42 21.03
CA GLN A 22 0.51 -16.90 19.75
C GLN A 22 1.21 -15.71 19.08
N GLU A 23 2.53 -15.78 18.99
CA GLU A 23 3.33 -14.74 18.37
C GLU A 23 2.84 -14.59 16.94
N GLN A 24 2.14 -13.49 16.67
CA GLN A 24 1.56 -13.22 15.38
C GLN A 24 2.71 -12.89 14.41
N THR A 25 3.17 -13.90 13.70
CA THR A 25 4.19 -13.73 12.67
C THR A 25 3.57 -13.02 11.48
N TYR A 26 3.96 -11.76 11.27
CA TYR A 26 3.60 -11.03 10.07
C TYR A 26 4.42 -11.53 8.88
N PRO A 27 3.85 -11.55 7.67
CA PRO A 27 4.63 -11.87 6.48
C PRO A 27 5.75 -10.85 6.30
N PRO A 28 6.88 -11.23 5.68
CA PRO A 28 7.96 -10.28 5.39
C PRO A 28 7.46 -9.14 4.51
N LEU A 29 8.06 -7.97 4.67
CA LEU A 29 7.74 -6.80 3.85
C LEU A 29 7.91 -7.13 2.36
N ASP A 30 6.94 -6.72 1.56
CA ASP A 30 7.01 -6.85 0.10
C ASP A 30 8.21 -6.04 -0.44
N LYS A 31 8.90 -6.62 -1.43
CA LYS A 31 10.03 -5.96 -2.11
C LYS A 31 9.60 -4.81 -3.03
N SER A 32 8.30 -4.66 -3.23
CA SER A 32 7.68 -3.62 -4.05
C SER A 32 6.60 -2.92 -3.23
N PRO A 33 6.97 -2.23 -2.14
CA PRO A 33 6.00 -1.63 -1.24
C PRO A 33 5.10 -0.63 -1.97
N MET A 34 3.85 -0.56 -1.54
CA MET A 34 2.92 0.46 -2.02
C MET A 34 3.25 1.81 -1.42
N ASP A 35 3.06 2.85 -2.20
CA ASP A 35 3.26 4.25 -1.82
C ASP A 35 2.11 5.11 -2.35
N MET A 36 2.02 6.33 -1.84
CA MET A 36 0.95 7.25 -2.19
C MET A 36 1.49 8.68 -2.33
N SER A 37 1.09 9.33 -3.40
CA SER A 37 1.41 10.75 -3.63
C SER A 37 0.15 11.56 -3.88
N TYR A 38 0.24 12.86 -3.61
CA TYR A 38 -0.87 13.79 -3.66
C TYR A 38 -0.57 14.99 -4.55
N PHE A 39 -1.62 15.59 -5.09
CA PHE A 39 -1.55 16.91 -5.69
C PHE A 39 -2.66 17.81 -5.12
N PRO A 40 -2.32 18.95 -4.47
CA PRO A 40 -0.96 19.48 -4.24
C PRO A 40 -0.06 18.56 -3.42
N ASN A 41 1.25 18.69 -3.63
CA ASN A 41 2.24 17.86 -2.94
C ASN A 41 2.16 18.06 -1.40
N ASN A 42 2.42 17.00 -0.65
CA ASN A 42 2.34 17.00 0.82
C ASN A 42 0.98 17.44 1.39
N TYR A 43 -0.09 17.29 0.62
CA TYR A 43 -1.42 17.77 0.99
C TYR A 43 -1.87 17.39 2.42
N PRO A 44 -1.74 16.11 2.89
CA PRO A 44 -2.18 15.76 4.23
C PRO A 44 -1.46 16.57 5.33
N LEU A 45 -0.16 16.75 5.20
CA LEU A 45 0.65 17.52 6.17
C LEU A 45 0.28 18.99 6.13
N LEU A 46 0.17 19.58 4.95
CA LEU A 46 -0.21 20.99 4.77
C LEU A 46 -1.61 21.25 5.29
N LYS A 47 -2.53 20.32 5.13
CA LYS A 47 -3.90 20.41 5.64
C LYS A 47 -3.95 20.42 7.17
N ILE A 48 -3.23 19.51 7.82
CA ILE A 48 -3.14 19.44 9.27
C ILE A 48 -2.51 20.71 9.85
N GLN A 49 -1.53 21.29 9.15
CA GLN A 49 -0.85 22.52 9.55
C GLN A 49 -1.65 23.80 9.22
N GLY A 50 -2.82 23.69 8.61
CA GLY A 50 -3.61 24.85 8.18
C GLY A 50 -2.96 25.69 7.06
N LYS A 51 -1.97 25.10 6.34
CA LYS A 51 -1.20 25.82 5.31
C LYS A 51 -1.83 25.73 3.91
N ILE A 52 -2.88 24.95 3.74
CA ILE A 52 -3.61 24.81 2.49
C ILE A 52 -5.11 24.81 2.75
N THR A 53 -5.84 25.61 2.00
CA THR A 53 -7.31 25.73 2.06
C THR A 53 -7.97 25.03 0.88
N GLU A 54 -7.28 24.96 -0.25
CA GLU A 54 -7.80 24.29 -1.45
C GLU A 54 -8.06 22.80 -1.19
N PRO A 55 -9.10 22.24 -1.83
CA PRO A 55 -9.37 20.82 -1.75
C PRO A 55 -8.30 20.01 -2.50
N LEU A 56 -8.13 18.76 -2.08
CA LEU A 56 -7.30 17.79 -2.79
C LEU A 56 -7.73 17.68 -4.25
N ALA A 57 -6.78 17.76 -5.17
CA ALA A 57 -7.05 17.68 -6.60
C ALA A 57 -6.86 16.27 -7.16
N ALA A 58 -5.80 15.59 -6.74
CA ALA A 58 -5.49 14.23 -7.18
C ALA A 58 -4.73 13.45 -6.12
N ARG A 59 -4.85 12.13 -6.20
CA ARG A 59 -4.08 11.15 -5.43
C ARG A 59 -3.66 10.03 -6.37
N VAL A 60 -2.44 9.54 -6.23
CA VAL A 60 -1.95 8.36 -6.93
C VAL A 60 -1.46 7.33 -5.93
N ILE A 61 -1.87 6.08 -6.10
CA ILE A 61 -1.40 4.93 -5.33
C ILE A 61 -0.61 4.07 -6.30
N TYR A 62 0.62 3.75 -5.96
CA TYR A 62 1.53 3.05 -6.85
C TYR A 62 2.52 2.19 -6.07
N SER A 63 3.06 1.15 -6.70
CA SER A 63 4.13 0.36 -6.13
C SER A 63 5.49 0.93 -6.49
N ARG A 64 6.48 0.67 -5.63
CA ARG A 64 7.89 1.05 -5.82
C ARG A 64 8.75 -0.19 -6.08
N PRO A 65 8.65 -0.79 -7.28
CA PRO A 65 9.39 -2.01 -7.59
C PRO A 65 10.90 -1.76 -7.66
N GLN A 66 11.66 -2.74 -7.21
CA GLN A 66 13.11 -2.75 -7.36
C GLN A 66 13.50 -3.47 -8.65
N LYS A 67 14.41 -2.87 -9.40
CA LYS A 67 14.99 -3.48 -10.63
C LYS A 67 15.71 -4.80 -10.32
N SER A 68 16.51 -4.82 -9.24
CA SER A 68 17.23 -6.02 -8.74
C SER A 68 18.03 -6.72 -9.83
N GLY A 69 18.79 -5.97 -10.63
CA GLY A 69 19.63 -6.48 -11.72
C GLY A 69 18.91 -6.98 -12.97
N ARG A 70 17.56 -7.00 -12.99
CA ARG A 70 16.77 -7.50 -14.15
C ARG A 70 16.75 -6.50 -15.29
N THR A 71 16.69 -6.99 -16.52
CA THR A 71 16.29 -6.20 -17.68
C THR A 71 14.77 -6.02 -17.63
N ILE A 72 14.31 -4.78 -17.58
CA ILE A 72 12.89 -4.49 -17.43
C ILE A 72 12.22 -4.40 -18.79
N PHE A 73 12.59 -3.40 -19.60
CA PHE A 73 11.99 -3.18 -20.91
C PHE A 73 12.58 -4.12 -21.96
N GLY A 74 11.75 -4.74 -22.74
CA GLY A 74 12.10 -5.74 -23.74
C GLY A 74 12.10 -7.19 -23.23
N GLU A 75 12.25 -7.40 -21.91
CA GLU A 75 12.21 -8.73 -21.29
C GLU A 75 11.01 -8.88 -20.34
N LEU A 76 11.11 -8.35 -19.12
CA LEU A 76 10.03 -8.45 -18.12
C LEU A 76 8.77 -7.70 -18.57
N VAL A 77 8.95 -6.57 -19.23
CA VAL A 77 7.91 -5.72 -19.78
C VAL A 77 8.11 -5.67 -21.30
N GLU A 78 7.34 -6.48 -22.02
CA GLU A 78 7.46 -6.62 -23.45
C GLU A 78 7.01 -5.37 -24.20
N TYR A 79 7.75 -4.98 -25.23
CA TYR A 79 7.37 -3.87 -26.10
C TYR A 79 6.09 -4.19 -26.88
N GLY A 80 5.26 -3.18 -27.13
CA GLY A 80 4.01 -3.31 -27.88
C GLY A 80 2.87 -4.00 -27.14
N LYS A 81 3.09 -4.48 -25.92
CA LYS A 81 2.04 -5.14 -25.12
C LYS A 81 1.54 -4.24 -24.00
N VAL A 82 0.27 -4.42 -23.65
CA VAL A 82 -0.32 -3.70 -22.51
C VAL A 82 0.32 -4.21 -21.23
N TRP A 83 0.83 -3.27 -20.44
CA TRP A 83 1.41 -3.53 -19.14
C TRP A 83 0.70 -2.71 -18.06
N ARG A 84 0.39 -3.36 -16.92
CA ARG A 84 -0.03 -2.60 -15.73
C ARG A 84 1.13 -1.75 -15.24
N MET A 85 0.86 -0.49 -14.93
CA MET A 85 1.88 0.40 -14.37
C MET A 85 2.06 0.11 -12.88
N GLY A 86 2.89 -0.91 -12.56
CA GLY A 86 3.16 -1.27 -11.18
C GLY A 86 3.62 -2.71 -11.00
N ALA A 87 4.11 -3.03 -9.81
CA ALA A 87 4.36 -4.40 -9.35
C ALA A 87 3.21 -4.83 -8.44
N ASN A 88 2.83 -6.10 -8.50
CA ASN A 88 1.68 -6.71 -7.83
C ASN A 88 0.35 -6.15 -8.34
N GLU A 89 0.08 -4.86 -8.12
CA GLU A 89 -1.12 -4.18 -8.56
C GLU A 89 -0.81 -3.06 -9.57
N ALA A 90 -1.80 -2.67 -10.34
CA ALA A 90 -1.69 -1.52 -11.23
C ALA A 90 -1.75 -0.22 -10.43
N THR A 91 -1.08 0.81 -10.93
CA THR A 91 -1.18 2.17 -10.37
C THR A 91 -2.61 2.69 -10.50
N GLU A 92 -3.15 3.23 -9.41
CA GLU A 92 -4.43 3.92 -9.39
C GLU A 92 -4.25 5.44 -9.31
N LEU A 93 -4.98 6.17 -10.15
CA LEU A 93 -5.10 7.62 -10.10
C LEU A 93 -6.52 8.01 -9.72
N GLU A 94 -6.67 8.76 -8.65
CA GLU A 94 -7.95 9.34 -8.27
C GLU A 94 -7.93 10.85 -8.48
N LEU A 95 -8.86 11.33 -9.30
CA LEU A 95 -9.07 12.76 -9.56
C LEU A 95 -10.30 13.24 -8.77
N PHE A 96 -10.10 14.17 -7.86
CA PHE A 96 -11.16 14.77 -7.04
C PHE A 96 -11.88 15.94 -7.75
N LYS A 97 -11.28 16.41 -8.83
CA LYS A 97 -11.86 17.39 -9.77
C LYS A 97 -11.46 17.06 -11.19
N HIS A 98 -12.11 17.68 -12.18
CA HIS A 98 -11.67 17.55 -13.57
C HIS A 98 -10.22 17.99 -13.74
N ALA A 99 -9.45 17.26 -14.51
CA ALA A 99 -8.05 17.56 -14.81
C ALA A 99 -7.82 17.62 -16.32
N LYS A 100 -6.68 18.19 -16.71
CA LYS A 100 -6.18 18.13 -18.08
C LYS A 100 -4.85 17.37 -18.06
N ILE A 101 -4.76 16.32 -18.85
CA ILE A 101 -3.53 15.52 -19.02
C ILE A 101 -3.16 15.61 -20.51
N GLY A 102 -2.04 16.26 -20.80
CA GLY A 102 -1.74 16.67 -22.16
C GLY A 102 -2.86 17.57 -22.69
N ASP A 103 -3.44 17.21 -23.82
CA ASP A 103 -4.56 17.97 -24.44
C ASP A 103 -5.94 17.43 -24.10
N LYS A 104 -6.02 16.33 -23.36
CA LYS A 104 -7.28 15.66 -23.02
C LYS A 104 -7.82 16.12 -21.68
N LYS A 105 -9.11 16.47 -21.64
CA LYS A 105 -9.85 16.67 -20.39
C LYS A 105 -10.26 15.34 -19.83
N ILE A 106 -9.90 15.09 -18.57
CA ILE A 106 -10.22 13.86 -17.84
C ILE A 106 -11.24 14.23 -16.74
N PRO A 107 -12.38 13.57 -16.70
CA PRO A 107 -13.38 13.81 -15.65
C PRO A 107 -12.85 13.46 -14.27
N LYS A 108 -13.49 14.00 -13.22
CA LYS A 108 -13.36 13.50 -11.86
C LYS A 108 -13.69 12.01 -11.84
N GLY A 109 -12.88 11.21 -11.14
CA GLY A 109 -13.09 9.76 -11.07
C GLY A 109 -11.84 9.02 -10.61
N ARG A 110 -11.96 7.69 -10.54
CA ARG A 110 -10.86 6.77 -10.24
C ARG A 110 -10.49 6.01 -11.50
N TYR A 111 -9.20 5.91 -11.78
CA TYR A 111 -8.64 5.35 -12.99
C TYR A 111 -7.53 4.37 -12.65
N THR A 112 -7.52 3.21 -13.30
CA THR A 112 -6.39 2.29 -13.29
C THR A 112 -5.50 2.58 -14.49
N LEU A 113 -4.20 2.68 -14.26
CA LEU A 113 -3.25 3.07 -15.30
C LEU A 113 -2.58 1.85 -15.94
N TYR A 114 -2.61 1.83 -17.26
CA TYR A 114 -1.88 0.89 -18.10
C TYR A 114 -0.99 1.64 -19.08
N ALA A 115 0.09 1.02 -19.51
CA ALA A 115 0.98 1.55 -20.52
C ALA A 115 1.26 0.51 -21.60
N ILE A 116 1.59 0.97 -22.79
CA ILE A 116 2.16 0.16 -23.87
C ILE A 116 3.55 0.73 -24.13
N PRO A 117 4.63 0.10 -23.63
CA PRO A 117 5.98 0.57 -23.91
C PRO A 117 6.36 0.26 -25.35
N TYR A 118 7.11 1.18 -25.97
CA TYR A 118 7.69 1.00 -27.28
C TYR A 118 9.20 1.19 -27.19
N GLU A 119 9.92 0.52 -28.08
CA GLU A 119 11.34 0.77 -28.29
C GLU A 119 11.50 2.10 -29.03
N ASN A 120 12.41 2.98 -28.54
CA ASN A 120 12.71 4.26 -29.16
C ASN A 120 13.76 4.13 -30.26
#